data_8c6e69a295d39d41d7eebcdfcbf64383
#
_entry.id   8c6e69a295d39d41d7eebcdfcbf64383
#
_cell.length_a   1.000
_cell.length_b   1.000
_cell.length_c   1.000
_cell.angle_alpha   90.00
_cell.angle_beta   90.00
_cell.angle_gamma   90.00
#
_symmetry.space_group_name_H-M   'P 1'
#
loop_
_entity.id
_entity.type
_entity.pdbx_description
1 polymer ?
#
loop_
_entity_poly.entity_id
_entity_poly.type
_entity_poly.pdbx_seq_one_letter_code
_entity_poly.pdbx_strand_id
1 'polypeptide(L)'
;ETPHTRRMVTMSDYEYADLIDDQDRVRLLIDPTSTYGRAAAAAMGRAMDDEIIAAALGTSLTGKDGSTSTVLPAGQKIAHGSAGLTIAKLVSAKELLDAASVDPSIPRHIIVSPKQVSDLLNNTTVTSSDFNTVKALAQGEINTFVGFNFIVSNRLTDDGTSRQVIAFASDGIKVAMGKEPSAKIDERADKSYATQVYYC
;
A
#
# COMPACT_ATOMS: atom_id res chain seq x y z
N GLU A 1 -22.94 0.75 -27.91
CA GLU A 1 -22.04 -0.33 -27.49
C GLU A 1 -21.22 0.12 -26.30
N THR A 2 -21.23 -0.65 -25.22
CA THR A 2 -20.49 -0.28 -24.00
C THR A 2 -18.98 -0.49 -24.26
N PRO A 3 -18.14 0.55 -24.11
CA PRO A 3 -16.71 0.40 -24.34
C PRO A 3 -16.10 -0.54 -23.30
N HIS A 4 -15.35 -1.52 -23.77
CA HIS A 4 -14.62 -2.46 -22.92
C HIS A 4 -13.12 -2.23 -23.05
N THR A 5 -12.43 -2.13 -21.92
CA THR A 5 -10.98 -2.09 -21.88
C THR A 5 -10.45 -3.32 -21.17
N ARG A 6 -9.36 -3.89 -21.65
CA ARG A 6 -8.66 -4.99 -21.02
C ARG A 6 -7.34 -4.52 -20.46
N ARG A 7 -6.99 -5.00 -19.30
CA ARG A 7 -5.67 -4.79 -18.68
C ARG A 7 -5.05 -6.15 -18.41
N MET A 8 -3.77 -6.28 -18.73
CA MET A 8 -3.02 -7.49 -18.41
C MET A 8 -2.39 -7.31 -17.03
N VAL A 9 -2.51 -8.35 -16.21
CA VAL A 9 -1.86 -8.44 -14.90
C VAL A 9 -0.84 -9.56 -14.98
N THR A 10 0.38 -9.28 -14.60
CA THR A 10 1.44 -10.28 -14.43
C THR A 10 1.50 -10.65 -12.94
N MET A 11 1.64 -11.94 -12.65
CA MET A 11 1.83 -12.40 -11.28
C MET A 11 3.32 -12.43 -10.95
N SER A 12 3.66 -12.02 -9.74
CA SER A 12 5.00 -12.14 -9.16
C SER A 12 4.95 -13.17 -8.04
N ASP A 13 5.93 -14.06 -8.00
CA ASP A 13 6.02 -15.10 -6.97
C ASP A 13 6.90 -14.58 -5.82
N TYR A 14 6.39 -14.70 -4.60
CA TYR A 14 7.09 -14.34 -3.38
C TYR A 14 7.21 -15.54 -2.47
N GLU A 15 8.42 -15.80 -2.02
CA GLU A 15 8.71 -16.86 -1.06
C GLU A 15 9.67 -16.36 0.03
N TYR A 16 9.49 -16.87 1.22
CA TYR A 16 10.40 -16.67 2.33
C TYR A 16 10.73 -18.05 2.92
N ALA A 17 12.01 -18.34 3.05
CA ALA A 17 12.46 -19.57 3.68
C ALA A 17 13.61 -19.25 4.65
N ASP A 18 13.52 -19.78 5.86
CA ASP A 18 14.57 -19.68 6.86
C ASP A 18 14.78 -21.04 7.54
N LEU A 19 16.01 -21.29 7.99
CA LEU A 19 16.41 -22.52 8.64
C LEU A 19 16.84 -22.22 10.08
N ILE A 20 16.31 -22.99 11.01
CA ILE A 20 16.62 -22.89 12.44
C ILE A 20 17.35 -24.17 12.82
N ASP A 21 18.63 -24.06 13.14
CA ASP A 21 19.45 -25.18 13.57
C ASP A 21 19.03 -25.65 14.98
N ASP A 22 19.04 -26.96 15.18
CA ASP A 22 18.70 -27.58 16.47
C ASP A 22 19.65 -27.11 17.58
N GLN A 23 20.91 -26.87 17.26
CA GLN A 23 21.90 -26.37 18.23
C GLN A 23 21.57 -24.95 18.70
N ASP A 24 21.06 -24.09 17.82
CA ASP A 24 20.64 -22.74 18.18
C ASP A 24 19.35 -22.76 18.98
N ARG A 25 18.42 -23.66 18.64
CA ARG A 25 17.18 -23.85 19.35
C ARG A 25 17.38 -24.26 20.82
N VAL A 26 18.37 -25.13 21.06
CA VAL A 26 18.74 -25.55 22.44
C VAL A 26 19.39 -24.43 23.24
N ARG A 27 20.11 -23.52 22.59
CA ARG A 27 20.76 -22.36 23.22
C ARG A 27 19.81 -21.21 23.51
N LEU A 28 18.69 -21.15 22.82
CA LEU A 28 17.68 -20.09 22.99
C LEU A 28 16.69 -20.48 24.11
N LEU A 29 16.41 -19.54 24.99
CA LEU A 29 15.39 -19.70 26.05
C LEU A 29 13.95 -19.69 25.52
N ILE A 30 13.76 -19.31 24.26
CA ILE A 30 12.44 -19.16 23.61
C ILE A 30 12.50 -19.88 22.28
N ASP A 31 11.45 -20.64 21.93
CA ASP A 31 11.34 -21.24 20.60
C ASP A 31 11.18 -20.14 19.52
N PRO A 32 12.15 -19.98 18.60
CA PRO A 32 12.14 -18.92 17.61
C PRO A 32 11.12 -19.16 16.49
N THR A 33 10.60 -20.37 16.32
CA THR A 33 9.76 -20.80 15.19
C THR A 33 8.53 -19.90 15.03
N SER A 34 7.83 -19.57 16.12
CA SER A 34 6.64 -18.71 16.08
C SER A 34 6.98 -17.25 15.76
N THR A 35 8.16 -16.79 16.15
CA THR A 35 8.65 -15.44 15.88
C THR A 35 9.04 -15.28 14.41
N TYR A 36 9.75 -16.26 13.85
CA TYR A 36 10.09 -16.30 12.41
C TYR A 36 8.83 -16.39 11.54
N GLY A 37 7.84 -17.21 11.92
CA GLY A 37 6.57 -17.30 11.21
C GLY A 37 5.82 -15.96 11.16
N ARG A 38 5.78 -15.22 12.28
CA ARG A 38 5.17 -13.88 12.30
C ARG A 38 5.95 -12.86 11.49
N ALA A 39 7.28 -12.92 11.54
CA ALA A 39 8.13 -12.04 10.75
C ALA A 39 7.95 -12.29 9.23
N ALA A 40 7.85 -13.56 8.83
CA ALA A 40 7.59 -13.96 7.46
C ALA A 40 6.22 -13.46 6.97
N ALA A 41 5.16 -13.65 7.77
CA ALA A 41 3.83 -13.15 7.44
C ALA A 41 3.81 -11.62 7.27
N ALA A 42 4.49 -10.90 8.18
CA ALA A 42 4.61 -9.45 8.06
C ALA A 42 5.45 -9.01 6.86
N ALA A 43 6.47 -9.77 6.46
CA ALA A 43 7.26 -9.50 5.27
C ALA A 43 6.44 -9.69 3.99
N MET A 44 5.63 -10.75 3.91
CA MET A 44 4.72 -10.97 2.79
C MET A 44 3.65 -9.89 2.67
N GLY A 45 3.06 -9.47 3.81
CA GLY A 45 2.12 -8.35 3.80
C GLY A 45 2.75 -7.07 3.25
N ARG A 46 3.99 -6.76 3.66
CA ARG A 46 4.72 -5.61 3.12
C ARG A 46 5.03 -5.74 1.63
N ALA A 47 5.35 -6.94 1.14
CA ALA A 47 5.57 -7.16 -0.28
C ALA A 47 4.29 -6.94 -1.10
N MET A 48 3.13 -7.37 -0.59
CA MET A 48 1.83 -7.08 -1.21
C MET A 48 1.54 -5.57 -1.26
N ASP A 49 1.81 -4.84 -0.18
CA ASP A 49 1.64 -3.38 -0.14
C ASP A 49 2.53 -2.69 -1.17
N ASP A 50 3.78 -3.14 -1.33
CA ASP A 50 4.72 -2.58 -2.30
C ASP A 50 4.24 -2.80 -3.74
N GLU A 51 3.71 -3.98 -4.05
CA GLU A 51 3.14 -4.28 -5.38
C GLU A 51 1.92 -3.40 -5.67
N ILE A 52 1.02 -3.21 -4.70
CA ILE A 52 -0.15 -2.34 -4.85
C ILE A 52 0.29 -0.91 -5.12
N ILE A 53 1.24 -0.39 -4.36
CA ILE A 53 1.77 0.97 -4.50
C ILE A 53 2.47 1.13 -5.86
N ALA A 54 3.31 0.16 -6.25
CA ALA A 54 4.00 0.17 -7.53
C ALA A 54 3.02 0.13 -8.71
N ALA A 55 1.98 -0.70 -8.63
CA ALA A 55 0.94 -0.80 -9.65
C ALA A 55 0.12 0.49 -9.78
N ALA A 56 -0.20 1.17 -8.67
CA ALA A 56 -0.95 2.42 -8.69
C ALA A 56 -0.19 3.57 -9.37
N LEU A 57 1.13 3.56 -9.27
CA LEU A 57 2.02 4.60 -9.83
C LEU A 57 2.61 4.21 -11.18
N GLY A 58 2.57 2.93 -11.49
CA GLY A 58 3.24 2.32 -12.65
C GLY A 58 2.50 2.48 -13.96
N THR A 59 3.02 1.78 -14.96
CA THR A 59 2.46 1.69 -16.30
C THR A 59 1.61 0.43 -16.42
N SER A 60 0.36 0.56 -16.81
CA SER A 60 -0.50 -0.59 -17.07
C SER A 60 -0.40 -1.04 -18.52
N LEU A 61 -0.37 -2.36 -18.73
CA LEU A 61 -0.43 -2.97 -20.07
C LEU A 61 -1.89 -3.14 -20.47
N THR A 62 -2.27 -2.56 -21.59
CA THR A 62 -3.65 -2.57 -22.10
C THR A 62 -3.73 -3.23 -23.48
N GLY A 63 -4.95 -3.51 -23.93
CA GLY A 63 -5.19 -4.18 -25.20
C GLY A 63 -5.39 -5.69 -25.04
N LYS A 64 -5.67 -6.36 -26.16
CA LYS A 64 -5.95 -7.80 -26.19
C LYS A 64 -4.74 -8.62 -25.75
N ASP A 65 -3.56 -8.19 -26.16
CA ASP A 65 -2.29 -8.93 -25.97
C ASP A 65 -1.34 -8.19 -24.99
N GLY A 66 -1.84 -7.15 -24.29
CA GLY A 66 -1.00 -6.35 -23.38
C GLY A 66 0.11 -5.55 -24.08
N SER A 67 -0.02 -5.30 -25.38
CA SER A 67 1.03 -4.65 -26.18
C SER A 67 1.08 -3.14 -26.02
N THR A 68 0.03 -2.53 -25.47
CA THR A 68 -0.07 -1.08 -25.30
C THR A 68 0.23 -0.66 -23.87
N SER A 69 1.28 0.11 -23.69
CA SER A 69 1.65 0.71 -22.41
C SER A 69 0.82 1.97 -22.14
N THR A 70 0.14 2.01 -21.02
CA THR A 70 -0.68 3.15 -20.59
C THR A 70 -0.21 3.63 -19.24
N VAL A 71 0.26 4.87 -19.18
CA VAL A 71 0.64 5.54 -17.92
C VAL A 71 -0.55 6.31 -17.34
N LEU A 72 -0.49 6.63 -16.04
CA LEU A 72 -1.48 7.50 -15.42
C LEU A 72 -1.49 8.87 -16.12
N PRO A 73 -2.65 9.33 -16.63
CA PRO A 73 -2.75 10.60 -17.34
C PRO A 73 -2.27 11.79 -16.50
N ALA A 74 -1.65 12.78 -17.15
CA ALA A 74 -1.15 13.98 -16.47
C ALA A 74 -2.25 14.74 -15.71
N GLY A 75 -3.47 14.75 -16.26
CA GLY A 75 -4.64 15.37 -15.61
C GLY A 75 -5.09 14.70 -14.32
N GLN A 76 -4.61 13.49 -14.03
CA GLN A 76 -4.86 12.76 -12.78
C GLN A 76 -3.69 12.88 -11.78
N LYS A 77 -2.73 13.73 -12.08
CA LYS A 77 -1.57 13.99 -11.21
C LYS A 77 -1.63 15.41 -10.68
N ILE A 78 -1.56 15.55 -9.36
CA ILE A 78 -1.48 16.85 -8.68
C ILE A 78 -0.02 17.12 -8.37
N ALA A 79 0.51 18.22 -8.90
CA ALA A 79 1.91 18.60 -8.69
C ALA A 79 2.20 18.90 -7.21
N HIS A 80 3.41 18.57 -6.76
CA HIS A 80 3.83 18.83 -5.36
C HIS A 80 3.91 20.34 -5.03
N GLY A 81 4.20 21.21 -6.02
CA GLY A 81 4.20 22.66 -5.86
C GLY A 81 5.17 23.17 -4.78
N SER A 82 6.26 22.45 -4.52
CA SER A 82 7.23 22.73 -3.44
C SER A 82 6.61 22.88 -2.05
N ALA A 83 5.45 22.27 -1.83
CA ALA A 83 4.73 22.27 -0.57
C ALA A 83 4.35 20.83 -0.18
N GLY A 84 4.29 20.57 1.13
CA GLY A 84 3.80 19.31 1.68
C GLY A 84 2.34 19.02 1.30
N LEU A 85 1.74 18.03 1.95
CA LEU A 85 0.32 17.74 1.76
C LEU A 85 -0.53 18.85 2.39
N THR A 86 -1.41 19.47 1.59
CA THR A 86 -2.32 20.54 2.01
C THR A 86 -3.76 20.13 1.81
N ILE A 87 -4.68 20.79 2.53
CA ILE A 87 -6.12 20.56 2.35
C ILE A 87 -6.55 20.88 0.93
N ALA A 88 -6.00 21.93 0.32
CA ALA A 88 -6.29 22.28 -1.07
C ALA A 88 -5.98 21.12 -2.04
N LYS A 89 -4.88 20.40 -1.84
CA LYS A 89 -4.54 19.21 -2.64
C LYS A 89 -5.55 18.07 -2.43
N LEU A 90 -6.03 17.87 -1.20
CA LEU A 90 -7.06 16.87 -0.92
C LEU A 90 -8.38 17.22 -1.60
N VAL A 91 -8.78 18.49 -1.57
CA VAL A 91 -9.97 18.97 -2.27
C VAL A 91 -9.82 18.79 -3.78
N SER A 92 -8.65 19.13 -4.35
CA SER A 92 -8.37 18.89 -5.78
C SER A 92 -8.41 17.40 -6.14
N ALA A 93 -7.89 16.52 -5.28
CA ALA A 93 -7.97 15.09 -5.50
C ALA A 93 -9.42 14.58 -5.50
N LYS A 94 -10.24 15.10 -4.60
CA LYS A 94 -11.67 14.80 -4.56
C LYS A 94 -12.38 15.30 -5.82
N GLU A 95 -12.09 16.52 -6.25
CA GLU A 95 -12.65 17.11 -7.46
C GLU A 95 -12.32 16.27 -8.70
N LEU A 96 -11.08 15.77 -8.84
CA LEU A 96 -10.68 14.89 -9.94
C LEU A 96 -11.48 13.59 -9.97
N LEU A 97 -11.76 12.99 -8.81
CA LEU A 97 -12.60 11.79 -8.73
C LEU A 97 -14.06 12.08 -9.06
N ASP A 98 -14.58 13.21 -8.59
CA ASP A 98 -15.96 13.64 -8.88
C ASP A 98 -16.12 13.99 -10.39
N ALA A 99 -15.15 14.67 -10.98
CA ALA A 99 -15.12 14.98 -12.41
C ALA A 99 -15.03 13.71 -13.29
N ALA A 100 -14.38 12.65 -12.77
CA ALA A 100 -14.35 11.34 -13.43
C ALA A 100 -15.64 10.53 -13.24
N SER A 101 -16.69 11.12 -12.68
CA SER A 101 -17.98 10.49 -12.41
C SER A 101 -17.90 9.24 -11.52
N VAL A 102 -16.95 9.20 -10.59
CA VAL A 102 -16.86 8.15 -9.58
C VAL A 102 -18.03 8.31 -8.61
N ASP A 103 -18.85 7.26 -8.46
CA ASP A 103 -20.02 7.28 -7.58
C ASP A 103 -19.60 7.68 -6.15
N PRO A 104 -20.24 8.72 -5.56
CA PRO A 104 -19.96 9.14 -4.19
C PRO A 104 -20.23 8.09 -3.11
N SER A 105 -21.05 7.08 -3.41
CA SER A 105 -21.33 5.97 -2.50
C SER A 105 -20.15 5.00 -2.34
N ILE A 106 -19.23 4.99 -3.31
CA ILE A 106 -18.02 4.14 -3.26
C ILE A 106 -17.02 4.75 -2.28
N PRO A 107 -16.55 4.00 -1.28
CA PRO A 107 -15.54 4.47 -0.35
C PRO A 107 -14.27 4.91 -1.09
N ARG A 108 -13.75 6.07 -0.71
CA ARG A 108 -12.51 6.62 -1.25
C ARG A 108 -11.40 6.50 -0.22
N HIS A 109 -10.25 6.09 -0.67
CA HIS A 109 -9.08 5.88 0.17
C HIS A 109 -7.94 6.77 -0.28
N ILE A 110 -7.09 7.13 0.67
CA ILE A 110 -5.85 7.85 0.40
C ILE A 110 -4.72 7.23 1.22
N ILE A 111 -3.62 6.91 0.56
CA ILE A 111 -2.42 6.40 1.22
C ILE A 111 -1.46 7.57 1.42
N VAL A 112 -1.07 7.81 2.68
CA VAL A 112 -0.21 8.92 3.09
C VAL A 112 0.92 8.43 3.98
N SER A 113 2.02 9.17 4.02
CA SER A 113 3.10 8.93 4.99
C SER A 113 2.85 9.71 6.29
N PRO A 114 3.45 9.30 7.42
CA PRO A 114 3.36 10.04 8.68
C PRO A 114 3.79 11.50 8.56
N LYS A 115 4.80 11.79 7.71
CA LYS A 115 5.24 13.17 7.45
C LYS A 115 4.13 14.01 6.82
N GLN A 116 3.39 13.44 5.87
CA GLN A 116 2.29 14.15 5.20
C GLN A 116 1.11 14.42 6.13
N VAL A 117 0.87 13.56 7.12
CA VAL A 117 -0.09 13.84 8.20
C VAL A 117 0.41 15.01 9.05
N SER A 118 1.71 15.06 9.37
CA SER A 118 2.30 16.20 10.08
C SER A 118 2.22 17.50 9.25
N ASP A 119 2.39 17.42 7.94
CA ASP A 119 2.26 18.58 7.04
C ASP A 119 0.83 19.15 7.07
N LEU A 120 -0.19 18.29 7.16
CA LEU A 120 -1.59 18.72 7.33
C LEU A 120 -1.80 19.45 8.68
N LEU A 121 -1.20 18.95 9.76
CA LEU A 121 -1.26 19.60 11.08
C LEU A 121 -0.58 20.97 11.08
N ASN A 122 0.52 21.10 10.36
CA ASN A 122 1.29 22.34 10.29
C ASN A 122 0.71 23.35 9.28
N ASN A 123 -0.35 23.00 8.58
CA ASN A 123 -0.96 23.88 7.60
C ASN A 123 -1.72 25.01 8.30
N THR A 124 -1.23 26.22 8.17
CA THR A 124 -1.77 27.43 8.80
C THR A 124 -3.13 27.88 8.24
N THR A 125 -3.57 27.30 7.12
CA THR A 125 -4.89 27.59 6.51
C THR A 125 -6.02 26.76 7.12
N VAL A 126 -5.71 25.88 8.05
CA VAL A 126 -6.71 25.06 8.75
C VAL A 126 -7.48 25.94 9.74
N THR A 127 -8.79 26.03 9.61
CA THR A 127 -9.67 26.70 10.59
C THR A 127 -9.65 25.93 11.92
N SER A 128 -10.06 26.59 13.01
CA SER A 128 -10.08 25.93 14.34
C SER A 128 -10.88 24.62 14.35
N SER A 129 -11.98 24.55 13.59
CA SER A 129 -12.78 23.33 13.44
C SER A 129 -12.04 22.24 12.65
N ASP A 130 -11.43 22.62 11.53
CA ASP A 130 -10.67 21.70 10.68
C ASP A 130 -9.41 21.21 11.41
N PHE A 131 -8.78 22.08 12.21
CA PHE A 131 -7.62 21.71 13.01
C PHE A 131 -7.95 20.60 14.00
N ASN A 132 -9.07 20.68 14.70
CA ASN A 132 -9.49 19.62 15.60
C ASN A 132 -9.73 18.29 14.87
N THR A 133 -10.30 18.32 13.66
CA THR A 133 -10.50 17.14 12.82
C THR A 133 -9.17 16.55 12.36
N VAL A 134 -8.22 17.37 11.91
CA VAL A 134 -6.88 16.92 11.50
C VAL A 134 -6.09 16.40 12.70
N LYS A 135 -6.25 17.00 13.88
CA LYS A 135 -5.64 16.53 15.12
C LYS A 135 -6.18 15.14 15.51
N ALA A 136 -7.50 14.94 15.44
CA ALA A 136 -8.12 13.64 15.71
C ALA A 136 -7.67 12.57 14.68
N LEU A 137 -7.49 12.94 13.41
CA LEU A 137 -6.90 12.08 12.38
C LEU A 137 -5.46 11.67 12.74
N ALA A 138 -4.64 12.64 13.16
CA ALA A 138 -3.25 12.37 13.54
C ALA A 138 -3.13 11.51 14.81
N GLN A 139 -4.08 11.64 15.72
CA GLN A 139 -4.17 10.82 16.94
C GLN A 139 -4.78 9.44 16.68
N GLY A 140 -5.29 9.18 15.48
CA GLY A 140 -5.92 7.92 15.11
C GLY A 140 -7.35 7.74 15.67
N GLU A 141 -7.97 8.79 16.18
CA GLU A 141 -9.35 8.77 16.69
C GLU A 141 -10.37 8.70 15.55
N ILE A 142 -10.04 9.31 14.40
CA ILE A 142 -10.84 9.25 13.18
C ILE A 142 -9.94 8.85 12.01
N ASN A 143 -10.51 8.13 11.05
CA ASN A 143 -9.79 7.68 9.85
C ASN A 143 -10.26 8.42 8.58
N THR A 144 -11.25 9.30 8.69
CA THR A 144 -11.87 9.97 7.54
C THR A 144 -11.71 11.47 7.61
N PHE A 145 -11.24 12.07 6.51
CA PHE A 145 -11.15 13.52 6.36
C PHE A 145 -11.35 13.90 4.89
N VAL A 146 -12.11 14.97 4.61
CA VAL A 146 -12.43 15.47 3.25
C VAL A 146 -13.05 14.38 2.34
N GLY A 147 -13.72 13.38 2.95
CA GLY A 147 -14.33 12.28 2.20
C GLY A 147 -13.37 11.15 1.80
N PHE A 148 -12.15 11.14 2.32
CA PHE A 148 -11.19 10.05 2.15
C PHE A 148 -10.98 9.29 3.45
N ASN A 149 -10.86 7.97 3.35
CA ASN A 149 -10.34 7.12 4.41
C ASN A 149 -8.81 7.12 4.33
N PHE A 150 -8.15 7.54 5.39
CA PHE A 150 -6.70 7.65 5.46
C PHE A 150 -6.05 6.32 5.83
N ILE A 151 -5.08 5.91 5.05
CA ILE A 151 -4.22 4.75 5.30
C ILE A 151 -2.80 5.28 5.45
N VAL A 152 -2.23 5.15 6.65
CA VAL A 152 -0.87 5.63 6.91
C VAL A 152 0.12 4.50 6.59
N SER A 153 1.04 4.75 5.66
CA SER A 153 2.08 3.80 5.25
C SER A 153 3.40 4.50 4.99
N ASN A 154 4.49 3.89 5.47
CA ASN A 154 5.86 4.33 5.17
C ASN A 154 6.41 3.75 3.86
N ARG A 155 5.62 2.91 3.18
CA ARG A 155 6.03 2.20 1.96
C ARG A 155 5.88 3.02 0.68
N LEU A 156 5.29 4.22 0.77
CA LEU A 156 5.13 5.10 -0.39
C LEU A 156 6.47 5.42 -1.06
N THR A 157 6.47 5.40 -2.38
CA THR A 157 7.64 5.71 -3.20
C THR A 157 8.14 7.11 -2.90
N ASP A 158 9.44 7.20 -2.63
CA ASP A 158 10.16 8.45 -2.36
C ASP A 158 11.17 8.66 -3.50
N ASP A 159 11.11 9.79 -4.17
CA ASP A 159 12.06 10.19 -5.22
C ASP A 159 13.26 11.00 -4.67
N GLY A 160 13.42 11.04 -3.35
CA GLY A 160 14.45 11.81 -2.64
C GLY A 160 14.04 13.27 -2.38
N THR A 161 12.99 13.76 -3.01
CA THR A 161 12.47 15.12 -2.86
C THR A 161 11.02 15.13 -2.36
N SER A 162 10.22 14.18 -2.86
CA SER A 162 8.80 14.10 -2.54
C SER A 162 8.33 12.64 -2.44
N ARG A 163 7.32 12.40 -1.60
CA ARG A 163 6.62 11.13 -1.54
C ARG A 163 5.29 11.22 -2.26
N GLN A 164 5.05 10.24 -3.10
CA GLN A 164 3.85 10.19 -3.93
C GLN A 164 2.67 9.69 -3.08
N VAL A 165 1.63 10.50 -2.98
CA VAL A 165 0.35 10.15 -2.33
C VAL A 165 -0.58 9.54 -3.36
N ILE A 166 -1.28 8.48 -2.98
CA ILE A 166 -2.20 7.76 -3.87
C ILE A 166 -3.61 7.92 -3.33
N ALA A 167 -4.49 8.55 -4.10
CA ALA A 167 -5.91 8.65 -3.81
C ALA A 167 -6.70 7.82 -4.82
N PHE A 168 -7.60 6.97 -4.34
CA PHE A 168 -8.36 6.06 -5.19
C PHE A 168 -9.73 5.71 -4.59
N ALA A 169 -10.65 5.28 -5.45
CA ALA A 169 -11.89 4.64 -5.03
C ALA A 169 -11.66 3.13 -4.82
N SER A 170 -12.41 2.50 -3.93
CA SER A 170 -12.26 1.06 -3.62
C SER A 170 -12.25 0.15 -4.84
N ASP A 171 -12.98 0.52 -5.90
CA ASP A 171 -13.02 -0.24 -7.16
C ASP A 171 -11.87 0.10 -8.12
N GLY A 172 -11.08 1.15 -7.83
CA GLY A 172 -10.03 1.64 -8.72
C GLY A 172 -8.78 0.78 -8.73
N ILE A 173 -8.50 0.08 -7.62
CA ILE A 173 -7.35 -0.82 -7.50
C ILE A 173 -7.87 -2.21 -7.15
N LYS A 174 -7.44 -3.22 -7.91
CA LYS A 174 -7.79 -4.63 -7.68
C LYS A 174 -6.53 -5.46 -7.58
N VAL A 175 -6.50 -6.31 -6.57
CA VAL A 175 -5.42 -7.28 -6.36
C VAL A 175 -5.90 -8.65 -6.81
N ALA A 176 -5.10 -9.32 -7.63
CA ALA A 176 -5.32 -10.70 -8.01
C ALA A 176 -4.29 -11.58 -7.30
N MET A 177 -4.75 -12.54 -6.51
CA MET A 177 -3.91 -13.54 -5.87
C MET A 177 -4.09 -14.88 -6.57
N GLY A 178 -3.00 -15.48 -7.07
CA GLY A 178 -3.02 -16.80 -7.70
C GLY A 178 -3.11 -17.92 -6.67
N LYS A 179 -2.55 -17.68 -5.48
CA LYS A 179 -2.57 -18.61 -4.34
C LYS A 179 -2.65 -17.82 -3.04
N GLU A 180 -3.43 -18.31 -2.09
CA GLU A 180 -3.44 -17.73 -0.74
C GLU A 180 -2.12 -17.99 -0.02
N PRO A 181 -1.62 -17.03 0.78
CA PRO A 181 -0.42 -17.21 1.57
C PRO A 181 -0.52 -18.45 2.45
N SER A 182 0.50 -19.30 2.41
CA SER A 182 0.57 -20.52 3.21
C SER A 182 1.91 -20.64 3.90
N ALA A 183 1.88 -21.10 5.15
CA ALA A 183 3.09 -21.40 5.93
C ALA A 183 3.26 -22.92 6.05
N LYS A 184 4.50 -23.38 5.94
CA LYS A 184 4.88 -24.76 6.23
C LYS A 184 6.09 -24.74 7.16
N ILE A 185 6.07 -25.65 8.11
CA ILE A 185 7.18 -25.85 9.05
C ILE A 185 7.53 -27.33 8.98
N ASP A 186 8.68 -27.63 8.41
CA ASP A 186 9.12 -28.99 8.17
C ASP A 186 10.58 -29.17 8.62
N GLU A 187 10.94 -30.37 9.07
CA GLU A 187 12.34 -30.74 9.36
C GLU A 187 13.03 -31.17 8.08
N ARG A 188 14.23 -30.65 7.87
CA ARG A 188 15.06 -30.92 6.70
C ARG A 188 16.14 -31.95 7.03
N ALA A 189 15.95 -33.20 6.62
CA ALA A 189 16.92 -34.28 6.82
C ALA A 189 18.27 -34.03 6.12
N ASP A 190 18.26 -33.30 4.99
CA ASP A 190 19.46 -32.91 4.21
C ASP A 190 20.25 -31.78 4.85
N LYS A 191 19.72 -31.11 5.89
CA LYS A 191 20.32 -30.01 6.63
C LYS A 191 20.42 -30.29 8.12
N SER A 192 20.96 -31.47 8.47
CA SER A 192 21.15 -31.90 9.86
C SER A 192 19.89 -31.83 10.71
N TYR A 193 18.73 -32.12 10.11
CA TYR A 193 17.40 -32.03 10.75
C TYR A 193 17.02 -30.63 11.25
N ALA A 194 17.61 -29.57 10.66
CA ALA A 194 17.19 -28.21 10.94
C ALA A 194 15.72 -27.99 10.58
N THR A 195 15.02 -27.21 11.42
CA THR A 195 13.62 -26.84 11.16
C THR A 195 13.56 -25.72 10.14
N GLN A 196 12.91 -25.99 9.01
CA GLN A 196 12.63 -24.98 7.98
C GLN A 196 11.28 -24.34 8.20
N VAL A 197 11.26 -23.00 8.25
CA VAL A 197 10.03 -22.20 8.16
C VAL A 197 9.94 -21.68 6.73
N TYR A 198 8.93 -22.15 6.00
CA TYR A 198 8.67 -21.74 4.62
C TYR A 198 7.32 -21.02 4.54
N TYR A 199 7.32 -19.88 3.88
CA TYR A 199 6.13 -19.06 3.67
C TYR A 199 6.06 -18.65 2.18
N CYS A 200 4.92 -18.87 1.52
CA CYS A 200 4.70 -18.47 0.13
C CYS A 200 3.28 -17.97 -0.12
#